data_2596a1a45ff5f8616dcfc33420e7ed66
#
_entry.id   2596a1a45ff5f8616dcfc33420e7ed66
#
_cell.length_a   1.000
_cell.length_b   1.000
_cell.length_c   1.000
_cell.angle_alpha   90.00
_cell.angle_beta   90.00
_cell.angle_gamma   90.00
#
_symmetry.space_group_name_H-M   'P 1'
#
loop_
_entity.id
_entity.type
_entity.pdbx_description
1 polymer ?
#
loop_
_entity_poly.entity_id
_entity_poly.type
_entity_poly.pdbx_seq_one_letter_code
_entity_poly.pdbx_strand_id
1 'polypeptide(L)'
;SLIVDDATGIFTTDEFNNDREFQKTASVMKMVIDGHAGCGTIAMGGYDYHTGDRSTGEIRDLRVGRCIGACLEYAARMVTPVMIYVFSDGSVASNGTIDNSLDGRGKGVWTGDNSSTAASFILVYSPNGRTPILRDQIGYFRADGSVETASSPAANNVNLLADTVVLNYNLLTGQIAPDPGNVLHAFGPLA
;
A
#
# COMPACT_ATOMS: atom_id res chain seq x y z
N SER A 1 -0.76 -8.50 25.29
CA SER A 1 -1.72 -7.59 24.62
C SER A 1 -2.04 -8.11 23.23
N LEU A 2 -3.07 -7.60 22.59
CA LEU A 2 -3.38 -7.99 21.20
C LEU A 2 -2.26 -7.59 20.22
N ILE A 3 -1.48 -6.58 20.55
CA ILE A 3 -0.45 -6.03 19.68
C ILE A 3 0.91 -6.67 19.98
N VAL A 4 1.32 -6.72 21.22
CA VAL A 4 2.63 -7.27 21.61
C VAL A 4 2.44 -8.36 22.66
N ASP A 5 2.79 -9.58 22.28
CA ASP A 5 2.71 -10.76 23.13
C ASP A 5 3.38 -11.95 22.40
N ASP A 6 4.19 -12.73 23.08
CA ASP A 6 4.97 -13.79 22.46
C ASP A 6 4.14 -15.00 22.04
N ALA A 7 2.95 -15.17 22.59
CA ALA A 7 2.07 -16.30 22.27
C ALA A 7 0.96 -15.92 21.28
N THR A 8 0.36 -14.74 21.43
CA THR A 8 -0.87 -14.35 20.70
C THR A 8 -0.83 -12.96 20.11
N GLY A 9 0.23 -12.19 20.37
CA GLY A 9 0.41 -10.84 19.84
C GLY A 9 0.60 -10.81 18.33
N ILE A 10 0.36 -9.67 17.74
CA ILE A 10 0.68 -9.40 16.33
C ILE A 10 2.20 -9.36 16.16
N PHE A 11 2.89 -8.70 17.07
CA PHE A 11 4.35 -8.72 17.18
C PHE A 11 4.77 -9.49 18.43
N THR A 12 5.86 -10.23 18.33
CA THR A 12 6.54 -10.73 19.50
C THR A 12 7.20 -9.60 20.27
N THR A 13 7.53 -9.83 21.53
CA THR A 13 8.25 -8.85 22.36
C THR A 13 9.60 -8.47 21.73
N ASP A 14 10.29 -9.45 21.16
CA ASP A 14 11.58 -9.25 20.50
C ASP A 14 11.46 -8.40 19.24
N GLU A 15 10.53 -8.74 18.32
CA GLU A 15 10.23 -7.94 17.13
C GLU A 15 9.94 -6.48 17.50
N PHE A 16 9.06 -6.28 18.47
CA PHE A 16 8.62 -4.94 18.86
C PHE A 16 9.74 -4.11 19.49
N ASN A 17 10.57 -4.71 20.34
CA ASN A 17 11.62 -3.99 21.03
C ASN A 17 12.82 -3.64 20.13
N ASN A 18 13.05 -4.43 19.10
CA ASN A 18 14.23 -4.31 18.26
C ASN A 18 13.98 -3.61 16.91
N ASP A 19 12.73 -3.36 16.55
CA ASP A 19 12.42 -2.68 15.29
C ASP A 19 11.49 -1.46 15.48
N ARG A 20 12.06 -0.27 15.22
CA ARG A 20 11.33 1.01 15.35
C ARG A 20 10.17 1.14 14.38
N GLU A 21 10.23 0.46 13.23
CA GLU A 21 9.14 0.48 12.25
C GLU A 21 7.94 -0.33 12.78
N PHE A 22 8.17 -1.41 13.50
CA PHE A 22 7.11 -2.16 14.16
C PHE A 22 6.47 -1.36 15.32
N GLN A 23 7.28 -0.63 16.11
CA GLN A 23 6.78 0.24 17.16
C GLN A 23 5.91 1.37 16.60
N LYS A 24 6.38 2.01 15.51
CA LYS A 24 5.65 3.06 14.79
C LYS A 24 4.34 2.52 14.23
N THR A 25 4.39 1.38 13.54
CA THR A 25 3.22 0.72 12.99
C THR A 25 2.21 0.38 14.06
N ALA A 26 2.64 -0.22 15.16
CA ALA A 26 1.79 -0.56 16.30
C ALA A 26 1.07 0.67 16.86
N SER A 27 1.78 1.78 17.01
CA SER A 27 1.22 3.02 17.55
C SER A 27 0.18 3.63 16.60
N VAL A 28 0.52 3.75 15.31
CA VAL A 28 -0.38 4.37 14.33
C VAL A 28 -1.61 3.50 14.08
N MET A 29 -1.44 2.19 13.85
CA MET A 29 -2.59 1.30 13.61
C MET A 29 -3.56 1.29 14.80
N LYS A 30 -3.02 1.31 16.03
CA LYS A 30 -3.86 1.37 17.22
C LYS A 30 -4.66 2.66 17.28
N MET A 31 -4.02 3.81 17.06
CA MET A 31 -4.70 5.10 17.09
C MET A 31 -5.82 5.20 16.06
N VAL A 32 -5.60 4.69 14.86
CA VAL A 32 -6.58 4.77 13.77
C VAL A 32 -7.69 3.73 13.94
N ILE A 33 -7.34 2.46 14.16
CA ILE A 33 -8.31 1.36 14.21
C ILE A 33 -9.18 1.42 15.46
N ASP A 34 -8.65 1.90 16.60
CA ASP A 34 -9.44 2.13 17.81
C ASP A 34 -10.31 3.42 17.72
N GLY A 35 -10.22 4.17 16.62
CA GLY A 35 -11.06 5.36 16.40
C GLY A 35 -10.57 6.62 17.09
N HIS A 36 -9.32 6.65 17.58
CA HIS A 36 -8.73 7.84 18.19
C HIS A 36 -8.22 8.86 17.17
N ALA A 37 -8.00 8.42 15.91
CA ALA A 37 -7.60 9.24 14.78
C ALA A 37 -8.36 8.80 13.53
N GLY A 38 -8.76 9.75 12.68
CA GLY A 38 -9.47 9.46 11.43
C GLY A 38 -8.57 8.87 10.35
N CYS A 39 -7.28 9.18 10.38
CA CYS A 39 -6.26 8.62 9.50
C CYS A 39 -4.88 8.65 10.18
N GLY A 40 -3.94 7.91 9.62
CA GLY A 40 -2.55 7.89 10.09
C GLY A 40 -1.59 7.64 8.95
N THR A 41 -0.39 8.15 9.07
CA THR A 41 0.70 7.95 8.12
C THR A 41 1.83 7.18 8.77
N ILE A 42 2.32 6.14 8.09
CA ILE A 42 3.49 5.37 8.50
C ILE A 42 4.56 5.58 7.42
N ALA A 43 5.51 6.47 7.68
CA ALA A 43 6.61 6.72 6.77
C ALA A 43 7.80 5.81 7.11
N MET A 44 8.33 5.13 6.11
CA MET A 44 9.51 4.26 6.22
C MET A 44 10.52 4.64 5.14
N GLY A 45 11.78 4.79 5.49
CA GLY A 45 12.84 5.18 4.57
C GLY A 45 13.72 4.03 4.10
N GLY A 46 14.48 4.30 3.03
CA GLY A 46 15.53 3.42 2.55
C GLY A 46 15.06 2.34 1.57
N TYR A 47 14.05 2.64 0.78
CA TYR A 47 13.51 1.74 -0.24
C TYR A 47 14.03 2.06 -1.65
N ASP A 48 15.18 2.72 -1.72
CA ASP A 48 15.83 3.09 -2.98
C ASP A 48 16.47 1.88 -3.66
N TYR A 49 16.04 1.58 -4.85
CA TYR A 49 16.61 0.52 -5.69
C TYR A 49 17.61 1.06 -6.73
N HIS A 50 17.77 2.38 -6.82
CA HIS A 50 18.65 3.01 -7.82
C HIS A 50 20.15 2.73 -7.60
N THR A 51 20.54 2.32 -6.41
CA THR A 51 21.93 1.93 -6.08
C THR A 51 22.28 0.53 -6.56
N GLY A 52 21.30 -0.26 -7.03
CA GLY A 52 21.48 -1.66 -7.39
C GLY A 52 21.56 -2.61 -6.19
N ASP A 53 21.42 -2.12 -4.97
CA ASP A 53 21.40 -2.95 -3.76
C ASP A 53 20.01 -3.57 -3.54
N ARG A 54 19.75 -4.59 -4.31
CA ARG A 54 18.47 -5.30 -4.29
C ARG A 54 18.25 -6.06 -2.99
N SER A 55 19.30 -6.66 -2.43
CA SER A 55 19.14 -7.48 -1.22
C SER A 55 18.67 -6.64 -0.02
N THR A 56 19.21 -5.45 0.14
CA THR A 56 18.76 -4.50 1.15
C THR A 56 17.31 -4.06 0.91
N GLY A 57 16.95 -3.76 -0.33
CA GLY A 57 15.57 -3.41 -0.69
C GLY A 57 14.59 -4.53 -0.38
N GLU A 58 14.88 -5.77 -0.75
CA GLU A 58 14.00 -6.92 -0.52
C GLU A 58 13.80 -7.22 0.99
N ILE A 59 14.82 -7.03 1.83
CA ILE A 59 14.67 -7.14 3.29
C ILE A 59 13.74 -6.06 3.84
N ARG A 60 13.83 -4.85 3.31
CA ARG A 60 12.94 -3.74 3.68
C ARG A 60 11.51 -3.96 3.17
N ASP A 61 11.35 -4.50 1.97
CA ASP A 61 10.04 -4.89 1.44
C ASP A 61 9.37 -5.96 2.32
N LEU A 62 10.13 -6.92 2.81
CA LEU A 62 9.62 -7.89 3.79
C LEU A 62 9.15 -7.21 5.07
N ARG A 63 9.91 -6.22 5.57
CA ARG A 63 9.54 -5.45 6.75
C ARG A 63 8.24 -4.66 6.53
N VAL A 64 8.10 -3.95 5.42
CA VAL A 64 6.85 -3.21 5.13
C VAL A 64 5.67 -4.16 4.93
N GLY A 65 5.88 -5.29 4.29
CA GLY A 65 4.88 -6.35 4.18
C GLY A 65 4.41 -6.85 5.55
N ARG A 66 5.35 -7.03 6.49
CA ARG A 66 5.03 -7.40 7.89
C ARG A 66 4.21 -6.31 8.59
N CYS A 67 4.52 -5.03 8.37
CA CYS A 67 3.77 -3.90 8.92
C CYS A 67 2.36 -3.79 8.33
N ILE A 68 2.21 -3.96 7.02
CA ILE A 68 0.89 -4.01 6.35
C ILE A 68 0.07 -5.17 6.91
N GLY A 69 0.66 -6.36 7.00
CA GLY A 69 0.01 -7.52 7.58
C GLY A 69 -0.44 -7.29 9.03
N ALA A 70 0.37 -6.59 9.83
CA ALA A 70 0.03 -6.22 11.19
C ALA A 70 -1.21 -5.30 11.27
N CYS A 71 -1.30 -4.31 10.38
CA CYS A 71 -2.47 -3.44 10.31
C CYS A 71 -3.74 -4.22 9.93
N LEU A 72 -3.65 -5.11 8.96
CA LEU A 72 -4.78 -5.93 8.53
C LEU A 72 -5.21 -6.92 9.63
N GLU A 73 -4.25 -7.54 10.30
CA GLU A 73 -4.53 -8.46 11.41
C GLU A 73 -5.17 -7.73 12.59
N TYR A 74 -4.68 -6.53 12.94
CA TYR A 74 -5.29 -5.76 14.01
C TYR A 74 -6.70 -5.31 13.64
N ALA A 75 -6.93 -4.85 12.42
CA ALA A 75 -8.26 -4.52 11.94
C ALA A 75 -9.21 -5.72 11.99
N ALA A 76 -8.73 -6.92 11.63
CA ALA A 76 -9.51 -8.15 11.72
C ALA A 76 -9.88 -8.51 13.15
N ARG A 77 -8.93 -8.43 14.09
CA ARG A 77 -9.19 -8.69 15.52
C ARG A 77 -10.17 -7.69 16.14
N MET A 78 -10.12 -6.44 15.67
CA MET A 78 -11.02 -5.38 16.12
C MET A 78 -12.35 -5.33 15.34
N VAL A 79 -12.52 -6.18 14.33
CA VAL A 79 -13.70 -6.22 13.45
C VAL A 79 -13.98 -4.84 12.84
N THR A 80 -12.93 -4.13 12.45
CA THR A 80 -12.99 -2.75 11.95
C THR A 80 -12.52 -2.70 10.49
N PRO A 81 -13.30 -2.11 9.57
CA PRO A 81 -12.83 -1.95 8.20
C PRO A 81 -11.66 -0.97 8.12
N VAL A 82 -10.72 -1.23 7.22
CA VAL A 82 -9.56 -0.36 7.01
C VAL A 82 -9.22 -0.26 5.53
N MET A 83 -8.85 0.94 5.10
CA MET A 83 -8.23 1.20 3.81
C MET A 83 -6.76 1.59 4.03
N ILE A 84 -5.86 0.92 3.34
CA ILE A 84 -4.43 1.20 3.37
C ILE A 84 -4.02 1.61 1.96
N TYR A 85 -3.48 2.82 1.82
CA TYR A 85 -2.89 3.31 0.59
C TYR A 85 -1.37 3.29 0.71
N VAL A 86 -0.72 2.54 -0.15
CA VAL A 86 0.74 2.40 -0.17
C VAL A 86 1.30 3.12 -1.38
N PHE A 87 2.18 4.07 -1.14
CA PHE A 87 2.82 4.87 -2.17
C PHE A 87 4.24 5.23 -1.77
N SER A 88 5.06 5.61 -2.74
CA SER A 88 6.42 6.11 -2.53
C SER A 88 6.45 7.62 -2.72
N ASP A 89 7.33 8.30 -1.99
CA ASP A 89 7.63 9.72 -2.14
C ASP A 89 8.55 10.01 -3.33
N GLY A 90 9.32 9.01 -3.74
CA GLY A 90 10.08 9.01 -4.98
C GLY A 90 9.42 8.15 -6.05
N SER A 91 9.91 8.20 -7.26
CA SER A 91 9.39 7.33 -8.31
C SER A 91 9.86 5.89 -8.09
N VAL A 92 9.03 5.08 -7.47
CA VAL A 92 9.13 3.64 -7.64
C VAL A 92 8.74 3.35 -9.09
N ALA A 93 9.71 3.38 -9.97
CA ALA A 93 9.50 3.26 -11.40
C ALA A 93 10.10 1.95 -11.92
N SER A 94 9.48 1.37 -12.92
CA SER A 94 10.06 0.31 -13.74
C SER A 94 10.28 0.85 -15.16
N ASN A 95 11.44 0.57 -15.73
CA ASN A 95 11.80 0.95 -17.11
C ASN A 95 11.74 -0.22 -18.08
N GLY A 96 11.21 -1.37 -17.64
CA GLY A 96 11.13 -2.59 -18.43
C GLY A 96 12.41 -3.44 -18.47
N THR A 97 13.48 -3.03 -17.79
CA THR A 97 14.70 -3.84 -17.68
C THR A 97 14.43 -5.06 -16.79
N ILE A 98 14.87 -6.23 -17.25
CA ILE A 98 14.79 -7.47 -16.50
C ILE A 98 16.17 -7.82 -15.93
N ASP A 99 16.20 -8.09 -14.64
CA ASP A 99 17.40 -8.57 -13.96
C ASP A 99 17.47 -10.10 -14.01
N ASN A 100 18.31 -10.59 -14.91
CA ASN A 100 18.57 -12.02 -15.06
C ASN A 100 19.75 -12.54 -14.24
N SER A 101 20.28 -11.73 -13.32
CA SER A 101 21.30 -12.19 -12.38
C SER A 101 20.75 -13.26 -11.43
N LEU A 102 21.63 -13.89 -10.68
CA LEU A 102 21.26 -14.90 -9.68
C LEU A 102 20.31 -14.32 -8.61
N ASP A 103 20.48 -13.06 -8.26
CA ASP A 103 19.64 -12.36 -7.27
C ASP A 103 18.34 -11.84 -7.90
N GLY A 104 18.39 -11.37 -9.13
CA GLY A 104 17.24 -10.86 -9.85
C GLY A 104 16.22 -11.90 -10.28
N ARG A 105 16.68 -13.08 -10.70
CA ARG A 105 15.84 -14.23 -11.06
C ARG A 105 14.74 -13.92 -12.08
N GLY A 106 15.03 -13.04 -13.04
CA GLY A 106 14.07 -12.64 -14.06
C GLY A 106 13.01 -11.63 -13.59
N LYS A 107 13.18 -11.00 -12.44
CA LYS A 107 12.28 -9.95 -11.96
C LYS A 107 12.57 -8.62 -12.65
N GLY A 108 11.55 -7.78 -12.79
CA GLY A 108 11.71 -6.41 -13.25
C GLY A 108 12.62 -5.60 -12.32
N VAL A 109 13.44 -4.76 -12.90
CA VAL A 109 14.25 -3.79 -12.14
C VAL A 109 13.38 -2.60 -11.80
N TRP A 110 13.31 -2.29 -10.52
CA TRP A 110 12.67 -1.07 -10.04
C TRP A 110 13.74 0.01 -9.93
N THR A 111 13.51 1.10 -10.63
CA THR A 111 14.39 2.26 -10.62
C THR A 111 13.73 3.33 -9.78
N GLY A 112 14.32 3.68 -8.65
CA GLY A 112 13.90 4.83 -7.86
C GLY A 112 14.42 6.14 -8.42
N ASP A 113 13.96 7.25 -7.90
CA ASP A 113 14.46 8.62 -8.11
C ASP A 113 14.54 9.13 -9.55
N ASN A 114 14.03 8.43 -10.49
CA ASN A 114 13.89 8.99 -11.81
C ASN A 114 12.45 9.49 -11.97
N SER A 115 12.31 10.65 -12.45
CA SER A 115 11.11 11.45 -12.60
C SER A 115 9.97 10.82 -13.41
N SER A 116 10.05 9.56 -13.84
CA SER A 116 9.19 9.19 -14.94
C SER A 116 7.90 8.50 -14.52
N THR A 117 7.90 7.56 -13.60
CA THR A 117 6.65 6.85 -13.27
C THR A 117 6.75 6.17 -11.92
N ALA A 118 5.68 6.22 -11.16
CA ALA A 118 5.55 5.54 -9.89
C ALA A 118 4.35 4.59 -9.91
N ALA A 119 4.40 3.57 -9.09
CA ALA A 119 3.27 2.69 -8.83
C ALA A 119 2.84 2.80 -7.37
N SER A 120 1.54 2.66 -7.14
CA SER A 120 0.96 2.60 -5.82
C SER A 120 -0.18 1.58 -5.80
N PHE A 121 -0.60 1.19 -4.62
CA PHE A 121 -1.73 0.28 -4.49
C PHE A 121 -2.56 0.58 -3.26
N ILE A 122 -3.81 0.14 -3.30
CA ILE A 122 -4.76 0.27 -2.21
C ILE A 122 -5.17 -1.12 -1.75
N LEU A 123 -5.16 -1.33 -0.45
CA LEU A 123 -5.71 -2.51 0.20
C LEU A 123 -6.95 -2.10 0.99
N VAL A 124 -8.00 -2.91 0.90
CA VAL A 124 -9.22 -2.71 1.68
C VAL A 124 -9.54 -3.99 2.41
N TYR A 125 -9.66 -3.91 3.72
CA TYR A 125 -10.21 -4.96 4.55
C TYR A 125 -11.61 -4.56 5.01
N SER A 126 -12.56 -5.49 4.90
CA SER A 126 -13.90 -5.36 5.47
C SER A 126 -14.25 -6.63 6.24
N PRO A 127 -14.74 -6.51 7.50
CA PRO A 127 -15.20 -7.66 8.27
C PRO A 127 -16.48 -8.29 7.70
N ASN A 128 -17.20 -7.56 6.86
CA ASN A 128 -18.45 -8.01 6.23
C ASN A 128 -18.23 -8.79 4.92
N GLY A 129 -16.98 -9.08 4.60
CA GLY A 129 -16.60 -9.81 3.39
C GLY A 129 -15.92 -8.93 2.35
N ARG A 130 -15.77 -9.47 1.14
CA ARG A 130 -15.05 -8.78 0.07
C ARG A 130 -15.78 -7.49 -0.36
N THR A 131 -15.09 -6.38 -0.30
CA THR A 131 -15.57 -5.12 -0.85
C THR A 131 -15.78 -5.26 -2.37
N PRO A 132 -16.94 -4.83 -2.92
CA PRO A 132 -17.13 -4.79 -4.35
C PRO A 132 -16.07 -3.92 -5.03
N ILE A 133 -15.43 -4.45 -6.05
CA ILE A 133 -14.44 -3.73 -6.85
C ILE A 133 -15.06 -3.49 -8.22
N LEU A 134 -15.28 -2.23 -8.56
CA LEU A 134 -15.81 -1.84 -9.87
C LEU A 134 -14.69 -1.86 -10.93
N ARG A 135 -13.48 -1.52 -10.52
CA ARG A 135 -12.26 -1.56 -11.31
C ARG A 135 -11.10 -1.93 -10.40
N ASP A 136 -10.31 -2.91 -10.79
CA ASP A 136 -9.15 -3.38 -10.04
C ASP A 136 -7.84 -2.68 -10.42
N GLN A 137 -7.86 -1.92 -11.53
CA GLN A 137 -6.70 -1.17 -12.00
C GLN A 137 -7.07 0.26 -12.38
N ILE A 138 -6.24 1.22 -11.94
CA ILE A 138 -6.27 2.62 -12.39
C ILE A 138 -5.31 2.80 -13.56
N GLY A 139 -4.17 2.13 -13.53
CA GLY A 139 -3.17 2.01 -14.57
C GLY A 139 -2.68 0.56 -14.67
N TYR A 140 -1.63 0.31 -15.44
CA TYR A 140 -1.07 -1.03 -15.56
C TYR A 140 0.42 -1.00 -15.92
N PHE A 141 1.09 -2.12 -15.66
CA PHE A 141 2.41 -2.38 -16.19
C PHE A 141 2.29 -2.98 -17.59
N ARG A 142 3.07 -2.46 -18.55
CA ARG A 142 3.17 -3.03 -19.89
C ARG A 142 3.84 -4.39 -19.86
N ALA A 143 3.78 -5.12 -20.96
CA ALA A 143 4.41 -6.44 -21.10
C ALA A 143 5.94 -6.42 -20.87
N ASP A 144 6.57 -5.31 -21.14
CA ASP A 144 8.00 -5.08 -20.91
C ASP A 144 8.33 -4.68 -19.47
N GLY A 145 7.32 -4.61 -18.57
CA GLY A 145 7.47 -4.20 -17.17
C GLY A 145 7.49 -2.70 -16.94
N SER A 146 7.42 -1.86 -17.98
CA SER A 146 7.29 -0.41 -17.80
C SER A 146 5.88 -0.01 -17.39
N VAL A 147 5.75 1.15 -16.72
CA VAL A 147 4.44 1.67 -16.31
C VAL A 147 3.75 2.40 -17.46
N GLU A 148 2.49 2.11 -17.69
CA GLU A 148 1.66 2.85 -18.65
C GLU A 148 1.31 4.24 -18.09
N THR A 149 1.47 5.28 -18.92
CA THR A 149 1.34 6.67 -18.49
C THR A 149 0.19 7.45 -19.14
N ALA A 150 -0.61 6.79 -19.99
CA ALA A 150 -1.64 7.46 -20.78
C ALA A 150 -3.02 6.77 -20.75
N SER A 151 -3.14 5.61 -20.09
CA SER A 151 -4.33 4.77 -20.15
C SER A 151 -5.49 5.23 -19.27
N SER A 152 -5.26 6.14 -18.34
CA SER A 152 -6.32 6.70 -17.50
C SER A 152 -6.06 8.19 -17.24
N PRO A 153 -7.11 8.96 -16.90
CA PRO A 153 -6.96 10.37 -16.52
C PRO A 153 -6.01 10.60 -15.33
N ALA A 154 -5.91 9.62 -14.42
CA ALA A 154 -5.02 9.70 -13.26
C ALA A 154 -3.58 9.27 -13.59
N ALA A 155 -3.36 8.62 -14.74
CA ALA A 155 -2.02 8.24 -15.17
C ALA A 155 -1.18 9.51 -15.40
N ASN A 156 0.02 9.54 -14.82
CA ASN A 156 0.94 10.68 -14.91
C ASN A 156 0.34 12.02 -14.41
N ASN A 157 -0.66 11.96 -13.54
CA ASN A 157 -1.28 13.15 -12.95
C ASN A 157 -1.50 12.93 -11.44
N VAL A 158 -0.60 13.48 -10.64
CA VAL A 158 -0.58 13.29 -9.18
C VAL A 158 -1.84 13.83 -8.50
N ASN A 159 -2.36 14.96 -8.96
CA ASN A 159 -3.57 15.55 -8.38
C ASN A 159 -4.79 14.65 -8.61
N LEU A 160 -4.99 14.19 -9.84
CA LEU A 160 -6.09 13.26 -10.15
C LEU A 160 -5.92 11.90 -9.46
N LEU A 161 -4.69 11.46 -9.23
CA LEU A 161 -4.45 10.24 -8.44
C LEU A 161 -4.87 10.46 -6.98
N ALA A 162 -4.48 11.57 -6.37
CA ALA A 162 -4.89 11.91 -5.01
C ALA A 162 -6.42 12.03 -4.88
N ASP A 163 -7.06 12.73 -5.83
CA ASP A 163 -8.52 12.83 -5.89
C ASP A 163 -9.18 11.45 -6.01
N THR A 164 -8.60 10.54 -6.79
CA THR A 164 -9.07 9.16 -6.93
C THR A 164 -9.00 8.40 -5.61
N VAL A 165 -7.92 8.57 -4.84
CA VAL A 165 -7.79 7.93 -3.51
C VAL A 165 -8.84 8.45 -2.54
N VAL A 166 -9.03 9.77 -2.48
CA VAL A 166 -10.05 10.41 -1.62
C VAL A 166 -11.45 9.98 -2.03
N LEU A 167 -11.73 9.93 -3.33
CA LEU A 167 -13.02 9.48 -3.85
C LEU A 167 -13.31 8.03 -3.44
N ASN A 168 -12.34 7.14 -3.57
CA ASN A 168 -12.49 5.75 -3.14
C ASN A 168 -12.73 5.63 -1.63
N TYR A 169 -12.04 6.41 -0.82
CA TYR A 169 -12.29 6.45 0.61
C TYR A 169 -13.71 6.91 0.93
N ASN A 170 -14.20 7.97 0.30
CA ASN A 170 -15.54 8.50 0.51
C ASN A 170 -16.64 7.51 0.07
N LEU A 171 -16.39 6.75 -1.00
CA LEU A 171 -17.28 5.67 -1.42
C LEU A 171 -17.31 4.53 -0.41
N LEU A 172 -16.15 4.10 0.08
CA LEU A 172 -16.03 3.04 1.08
C LEU A 172 -16.69 3.40 2.41
N THR A 173 -16.65 4.68 2.78
CA THR A 173 -17.26 5.18 4.03
C THR A 173 -18.74 5.56 3.85
N GLY A 174 -19.28 5.45 2.64
CA GLY A 174 -20.67 5.81 2.35
C GLY A 174 -20.95 7.31 2.36
N GLN A 175 -19.93 8.16 2.34
CA GLN A 175 -20.10 9.61 2.31
C GLN A 175 -20.61 10.12 0.96
N ILE A 176 -20.35 9.39 -0.11
CA ILE A 176 -20.90 9.64 -1.44
C ILE A 176 -21.45 8.35 -2.01
N ALA A 177 -22.49 8.47 -2.85
CA ALA A 177 -23.03 7.34 -3.58
C ALA A 177 -22.13 6.99 -4.78
N PRO A 178 -22.05 5.70 -5.15
CA PRO A 178 -21.39 5.31 -6.40
C PRO A 178 -22.04 5.97 -7.60
N ASP A 179 -21.24 6.62 -8.44
CA ASP A 179 -21.68 7.13 -9.73
C ASP A 179 -21.14 6.22 -10.84
N PRO A 180 -22.01 5.46 -11.55
CA PRO A 180 -21.57 4.59 -12.63
C PRO A 180 -20.88 5.34 -13.78
N GLY A 181 -21.14 6.63 -13.93
CA GLY A 181 -20.47 7.48 -14.91
C GLY A 181 -19.09 7.97 -14.51
N ASN A 182 -18.74 7.86 -13.23
CA ASN A 182 -17.43 8.31 -12.74
C ASN A 182 -16.37 7.23 -12.96
N VAL A 183 -15.53 7.45 -13.93
CA VAL A 183 -14.47 6.50 -14.33
C VAL A 183 -13.28 6.45 -13.40
N LEU A 184 -13.19 7.37 -12.42
CA LEU A 184 -12.04 7.48 -11.53
C LEU A 184 -12.14 6.59 -10.31
N HIS A 185 -13.32 6.16 -9.88
CA HIS A 185 -13.45 5.31 -8.70
C HIS A 185 -13.33 3.83 -9.05
N ALA A 186 -12.65 3.09 -8.18
CA ALA A 186 -12.41 1.66 -8.34
C ALA A 186 -13.24 0.78 -7.38
N PHE A 187 -13.77 1.34 -6.31
CA PHE A 187 -14.49 0.60 -5.29
C PHE A 187 -15.96 0.99 -5.21
N GLY A 188 -16.79 0.03 -4.78
CA GLY A 188 -18.14 0.30 -4.31
C GLY A 188 -18.14 0.61 -2.81
N PRO A 189 -19.31 0.97 -2.23
CA PRO A 189 -19.44 1.18 -0.80
C PRO A 189 -19.19 -0.11 -0.03
N LEU A 190 -18.74 0.02 1.21
CA LEU A 190 -18.74 -1.08 2.16
C LEU A 190 -20.19 -1.46 2.47
N ALA A 191 -20.53 -2.72 2.24
CA ALA A 191 -21.86 -3.24 2.54
C ALA A 191 -22.06 -3.45 4.04
#